data_7f0d3bb6dc2e8fcc3b115ef966269025
#
_entry.id   7f0d3bb6dc2e8fcc3b115ef966269025
#
_cell.length_a   1.000
_cell.length_b   1.000
_cell.length_c   1.000
_cell.angle_alpha   90.00
_cell.angle_beta   90.00
_cell.angle_gamma   90.00
#
_symmetry.space_group_name_H-M   'P 1'
#
loop_
_entity.id
_entity.type
_entity.pdbx_description
1 polymer ?
#
loop_
_entity_poly.entity_id
_entity_poly.type
_entity_poly.pdbx_seq_one_letter_code
_entity_poly.pdbx_strand_id
1 'polypeptide(L)'
;MFEVGIGIFFGSHLIPFIGKLRLFLQNKLGENPYKGLFALVSLVGLLLIIFGYDSNTNLLYAVNASAYLYSKYIMFIFFTLLIAANMPTYIKQTIKHPMSLGIAIWAILHLMVNSDISSVILFGSFLAYSVISVLLSELRDSEIKEINPKISFDILSVALGVLLTFLAFNFHEYLSGV
;
A
#
# COMPACT_ATOMS: atom_id res chain seq x y z
N MET A 1 -17.87 -10.51 4.81
CA MET A 1 -17.63 -9.04 4.63
C MET A 1 -16.19 -8.77 4.22
N PHE A 2 -15.23 -9.34 4.92
CA PHE A 2 -13.80 -9.18 4.69
C PHE A 2 -13.38 -9.46 3.23
N GLU A 3 -13.68 -10.62 2.69
CA GLU A 3 -13.34 -11.03 1.32
C GLU A 3 -13.96 -10.12 0.24
N VAL A 4 -15.20 -9.67 0.48
CA VAL A 4 -15.86 -8.69 -0.40
C VAL A 4 -15.11 -7.35 -0.36
N GLY A 5 -14.66 -6.93 0.83
CA GLY A 5 -13.83 -5.74 1.00
C GLY A 5 -12.52 -5.83 0.22
N ILE A 6 -11.81 -6.96 0.32
CA ILE A 6 -10.61 -7.27 -0.46
C ILE A 6 -10.89 -7.12 -1.97
N GLY A 7 -11.95 -7.76 -2.46
CA GLY A 7 -12.33 -7.71 -3.87
C GLY A 7 -12.63 -6.28 -4.36
N ILE A 8 -13.40 -5.51 -3.59
CA ILE A 8 -13.75 -4.12 -3.93
C ILE A 8 -12.50 -3.23 -3.88
N PHE A 9 -11.71 -3.33 -2.82
CA PHE A 9 -10.51 -2.48 -2.64
C PHE A 9 -9.49 -2.71 -3.76
N PHE A 10 -9.02 -3.93 -3.92
CA PHE A 10 -8.01 -4.23 -4.94
C PHE A 10 -8.58 -4.19 -6.37
N GLY A 11 -9.83 -4.60 -6.57
CA GLY A 11 -10.50 -4.47 -7.86
C GLY A 11 -10.57 -3.00 -8.33
N SER A 12 -10.95 -2.08 -7.45
CA SER A 12 -10.96 -0.64 -7.78
C SER A 12 -9.55 -0.14 -8.11
N HIS A 13 -8.53 -0.59 -7.39
CA HIS A 13 -7.14 -0.19 -7.60
C HIS A 13 -6.53 -0.75 -8.90
N LEU A 14 -7.10 -1.79 -9.49
CA LEU A 14 -6.69 -2.29 -10.79
C LEU A 14 -7.30 -1.51 -11.97
N ILE A 15 -8.43 -0.83 -11.79
CA ILE A 15 -9.10 -0.04 -12.84
C ILE A 15 -8.16 0.96 -13.55
N PRO A 16 -7.30 1.73 -12.82
CA PRO A 16 -6.38 2.67 -13.47
C PRO A 16 -5.40 2.04 -14.46
N PHE A 17 -5.10 0.75 -14.32
CA PHE A 17 -4.24 0.03 -15.26
C PHE A 17 -4.96 -0.43 -16.52
N ILE A 18 -6.30 -0.52 -16.52
CA ILE A 18 -7.11 -0.84 -17.67
C ILE A 18 -7.39 0.46 -18.44
N GLY A 19 -6.46 0.88 -19.31
CA GLY A 19 -6.48 2.20 -19.96
C GLY A 19 -7.81 2.53 -20.65
N LYS A 20 -8.41 1.58 -21.39
CA LYS A 20 -9.71 1.77 -22.07
C LYS A 20 -10.84 2.03 -21.09
N LEU A 21 -10.91 1.28 -19.97
CA LEU A 21 -11.94 1.43 -18.95
C LEU A 21 -11.77 2.76 -18.20
N ARG A 22 -10.53 3.10 -17.83
CA ARG A 22 -10.21 4.38 -17.18
C ARG A 22 -10.66 5.55 -18.05
N LEU A 23 -10.27 5.59 -19.34
CA LEU A 23 -10.64 6.65 -20.25
C LEU A 23 -12.16 6.74 -20.47
N PHE A 24 -12.83 5.59 -20.60
CA PHE A 24 -14.29 5.55 -20.70
C PHE A 24 -14.96 6.19 -19.47
N LEU A 25 -14.52 5.82 -18.26
CA LEU A 25 -15.07 6.36 -17.02
C LEU A 25 -14.76 7.87 -16.86
N GLN A 26 -13.55 8.30 -17.20
CA GLN A 26 -13.17 9.72 -17.14
C GLN A 26 -13.95 10.56 -18.16
N ASN A 27 -14.18 10.06 -19.37
CA ASN A 27 -14.96 10.77 -20.40
C ASN A 27 -16.45 10.85 -20.04
N LYS A 28 -16.99 9.82 -19.37
CA LYS A 28 -18.41 9.77 -19.00
C LYS A 28 -18.73 10.59 -17.75
N LEU A 29 -17.87 10.55 -16.75
CA LEU A 29 -18.10 11.18 -15.44
C LEU A 29 -17.42 12.53 -15.30
N GLY A 30 -16.35 12.78 -16.07
CA GLY A 30 -15.40 13.85 -15.81
C GLY A 30 -14.26 13.39 -14.88
N GLU A 31 -13.13 14.08 -14.93
CA GLU A 31 -11.92 13.67 -14.18
C GLU A 31 -12.10 13.73 -12.66
N ASN A 32 -12.68 14.82 -12.14
CA ASN A 32 -12.85 15.00 -10.70
C ASN A 32 -13.91 14.06 -10.10
N PRO A 33 -15.11 13.88 -10.68
CA PRO A 33 -16.08 12.91 -10.21
C PRO A 33 -15.56 11.46 -10.30
N TYR A 34 -14.77 11.11 -11.33
CA TYR A 34 -14.11 9.82 -11.40
C TYR A 34 -13.17 9.58 -10.21
N LYS A 35 -12.33 10.56 -9.88
CA LYS A 35 -11.43 10.47 -8.70
C LYS A 35 -12.21 10.37 -7.40
N GLY A 36 -13.31 11.12 -7.25
CA GLY A 36 -14.18 11.06 -6.09
C GLY A 36 -14.85 9.69 -5.93
N LEU A 37 -15.40 9.15 -7.03
CA LEU A 37 -16.00 7.81 -7.03
C LEU A 37 -14.97 6.72 -6.71
N PHE A 38 -13.79 6.81 -7.31
CA PHE A 38 -12.68 5.90 -7.00
C PHE A 38 -12.33 5.92 -5.51
N ALA A 39 -12.17 7.11 -4.93
CA ALA A 39 -11.87 7.26 -3.50
C ALA A 39 -12.99 6.69 -2.62
N LEU A 40 -14.26 6.93 -2.97
CA LEU A 40 -15.41 6.42 -2.23
C LEU A 40 -15.48 4.89 -2.27
N VAL A 41 -15.34 4.28 -3.44
CA VAL A 41 -15.36 2.81 -3.61
C VAL A 41 -14.20 2.17 -2.85
N SER A 42 -12.99 2.77 -2.94
CA SER A 42 -11.82 2.30 -2.19
C SER A 42 -12.03 2.42 -0.69
N LEU A 43 -12.64 3.51 -0.21
CA LEU A 43 -12.97 3.69 1.21
C LEU A 43 -13.97 2.65 1.69
N VAL A 44 -15.03 2.38 0.93
CA VAL A 44 -16.01 1.34 1.25
C VAL A 44 -15.31 -0.04 1.32
N GLY A 45 -14.46 -0.37 0.35
CA GLY A 45 -13.66 -1.59 0.38
C GLY A 45 -12.79 -1.68 1.63
N LEU A 46 -12.09 -0.60 1.98
CA LEU A 46 -11.25 -0.53 3.18
C LEU A 46 -12.06 -0.71 4.47
N LEU A 47 -13.22 -0.06 4.58
CA LEU A 47 -14.09 -0.21 5.76
C LEU A 47 -14.61 -1.65 5.89
N LEU A 48 -14.97 -2.29 4.79
CA LEU A 48 -15.38 -3.70 4.79
C LEU A 48 -14.24 -4.63 5.21
N ILE A 49 -12.98 -4.30 4.85
CA ILE A 49 -11.79 -5.02 5.32
C ILE A 49 -11.66 -4.85 6.83
N ILE A 50 -11.66 -3.61 7.33
CA ILE A 50 -11.45 -3.29 8.75
C ILE A 50 -12.55 -3.95 9.63
N PHE A 51 -13.81 -3.75 9.29
CA PHE A 51 -14.93 -4.31 10.08
C PHE A 51 -15.17 -5.80 9.85
N GLY A 52 -14.62 -6.36 8.79
CA GLY A 52 -14.75 -7.78 8.49
C GLY A 52 -13.52 -8.61 8.87
N TYR A 53 -12.44 -7.97 9.33
CA TYR A 53 -11.23 -8.66 9.74
C TYR A 53 -11.45 -9.45 11.04
N ASP A 54 -10.97 -10.69 11.07
CA ASP A 54 -11.02 -11.56 12.24
C ASP A 54 -9.65 -12.23 12.42
N SER A 55 -8.96 -11.87 13.51
CA SER A 55 -7.66 -12.44 13.88
C SER A 55 -7.75 -13.83 14.51
N ASN A 56 -8.95 -14.29 14.90
CA ASN A 56 -9.16 -15.60 15.54
C ASN A 56 -9.32 -16.74 14.53
N THR A 57 -8.83 -16.55 13.31
CA THR A 57 -8.86 -17.60 12.30
C THR A 57 -7.69 -18.59 12.48
N ASN A 58 -7.78 -19.76 11.81
CA ASN A 58 -6.74 -20.78 11.94
C ASN A 58 -5.37 -20.29 11.50
N LEU A 59 -4.35 -20.70 12.25
CA LEU A 59 -2.94 -20.42 11.90
C LEU A 59 -2.48 -21.37 10.79
N LEU A 60 -1.82 -20.82 9.77
CA LEU A 60 -1.36 -21.56 8.59
C LEU A 60 0.10 -22.01 8.72
N TYR A 61 0.92 -21.29 9.48
CA TYR A 61 2.34 -21.59 9.65
C TYR A 61 2.87 -21.02 10.98
N ALA A 62 4.08 -21.41 11.35
CA ALA A 62 4.78 -20.86 12.51
C ALA A 62 5.35 -19.46 12.17
N VAL A 63 5.04 -18.47 12.97
CA VAL A 63 5.54 -17.10 12.81
C VAL A 63 7.04 -17.01 13.10
N ASN A 64 7.72 -16.07 12.44
CA ASN A 64 9.12 -15.80 12.66
C ASN A 64 9.28 -14.71 13.73
N ALA A 65 9.46 -15.12 15.00
CA ALA A 65 9.65 -14.19 16.10
C ALA A 65 10.85 -13.24 15.92
N SER A 66 11.90 -13.66 15.21
CA SER A 66 13.05 -12.80 14.94
C SER A 66 12.71 -11.60 14.03
N ALA A 67 11.66 -11.68 13.24
CA ALA A 67 11.23 -10.58 12.38
C ALA A 67 10.78 -9.35 13.19
N TYR A 68 10.28 -9.54 14.41
CA TYR A 68 9.94 -8.43 15.32
C TYR A 68 11.14 -7.55 15.66
N LEU A 69 12.35 -8.11 15.73
CA LEU A 69 13.58 -7.34 16.02
C LEU A 69 13.87 -6.29 14.94
N TYR A 70 13.48 -6.58 13.69
CA TYR A 70 13.72 -5.71 12.54
C TYR A 70 12.53 -4.83 12.17
N SER A 71 11.38 -5.04 12.82
CA SER A 71 10.12 -4.37 12.45
C SER A 71 10.24 -2.85 12.42
N LYS A 72 10.93 -2.22 13.39
CA LYS A 72 11.12 -0.76 13.45
C LYS A 72 11.84 -0.23 12.21
N TYR A 73 12.90 -0.91 11.79
CA TYR A 73 13.69 -0.49 10.63
C TYR A 73 12.91 -0.69 9.33
N ILE A 74 12.20 -1.81 9.23
CA ILE A 74 11.37 -2.14 8.06
C ILE A 74 10.22 -1.14 7.93
N MET A 75 9.54 -0.81 9.03
CA MET A 75 8.46 0.18 9.04
C MET A 75 8.97 1.59 8.72
N PHE A 76 10.16 1.96 9.18
CA PHE A 76 10.80 3.22 8.80
C PHE A 76 11.05 3.29 7.28
N ILE A 77 11.56 2.23 6.69
CA ILE A 77 11.77 2.14 5.23
C ILE A 77 10.42 2.25 4.51
N PHE A 78 9.40 1.51 4.95
CA PHE A 78 8.06 1.54 4.39
C PHE A 78 7.49 2.96 4.37
N PHE A 79 7.43 3.65 5.52
CA PHE A 79 6.86 4.99 5.60
C PHE A 79 7.66 6.02 4.80
N THR A 80 9.00 5.92 4.82
CA THR A 80 9.85 6.79 4.01
C THR A 80 9.57 6.64 2.52
N LEU A 81 9.48 5.41 2.01
CA LEU A 81 9.16 5.13 0.62
C LEU A 81 7.74 5.58 0.24
N LEU A 82 6.78 5.39 1.14
CA LEU A 82 5.39 5.81 0.93
C LEU A 82 5.27 7.34 0.76
N ILE A 83 5.98 8.09 1.58
CA ILE A 83 6.00 9.56 1.52
C ILE A 83 6.76 10.02 0.29
N ALA A 84 7.96 9.47 0.05
CA ALA A 84 8.79 9.81 -1.09
C ALA A 84 8.09 9.56 -2.43
N ALA A 85 7.21 8.57 -2.51
CA ALA A 85 6.40 8.27 -3.70
C ALA A 85 5.51 9.45 -4.14
N ASN A 86 5.09 10.29 -3.19
CA ASN A 86 4.15 11.40 -3.42
C ASN A 86 4.83 12.76 -3.59
N MET A 87 6.17 12.81 -3.51
CA MET A 87 6.95 14.04 -3.57
C MET A 87 8.02 13.95 -4.68
N PRO A 88 8.53 15.09 -5.20
CA PRO A 88 9.65 15.09 -6.15
C PRO A 88 10.98 14.89 -5.40
N THR A 89 11.27 13.63 -5.06
CA THR A 89 12.44 13.18 -4.31
C THR A 89 13.47 12.51 -5.22
N TYR A 90 14.74 12.51 -4.83
CA TYR A 90 15.77 11.65 -5.45
C TYR A 90 15.49 10.17 -5.20
N ILE A 91 14.90 9.81 -4.05
CA ILE A 91 14.43 8.45 -3.77
C ILE A 91 13.48 7.98 -4.87
N LYS A 92 12.47 8.79 -5.24
CA LYS A 92 11.52 8.46 -6.30
C LYS A 92 12.17 8.40 -7.69
N GLN A 93 13.16 9.24 -7.95
CA GLN A 93 13.90 9.21 -9.21
C GLN A 93 14.73 7.92 -9.35
N THR A 94 15.35 7.47 -8.25
CA THR A 94 16.20 6.27 -8.21
C THR A 94 15.36 4.99 -8.17
N ILE A 95 14.31 4.99 -7.32
CA ILE A 95 13.41 3.86 -7.14
C ILE A 95 12.13 4.16 -7.91
N LYS A 96 12.01 3.69 -9.16
CA LYS A 96 10.86 3.98 -10.03
C LYS A 96 9.49 3.78 -9.37
N HIS A 97 9.35 2.76 -8.50
CA HIS A 97 8.10 2.36 -7.86
C HIS A 97 8.21 2.33 -6.32
N PRO A 98 8.55 3.45 -5.65
CA PRO A 98 8.81 3.45 -4.20
C PRO A 98 7.58 3.08 -3.38
N MET A 99 6.37 3.46 -3.80
CA MET A 99 5.13 3.07 -3.12
C MET A 99 4.92 1.57 -3.14
N SER A 100 5.00 0.95 -4.32
CA SER A 100 4.80 -0.51 -4.45
C SER A 100 5.88 -1.28 -3.70
N LEU A 101 7.13 -0.83 -3.76
CA LEU A 101 8.23 -1.45 -3.00
C LEU A 101 7.98 -1.35 -1.49
N GLY A 102 7.58 -0.16 -1.00
CA GLY A 102 7.26 0.04 0.42
C GLY A 102 6.14 -0.90 0.88
N ILE A 103 5.02 -0.95 0.13
CA ILE A 103 3.89 -1.83 0.44
C ILE A 103 4.30 -3.30 0.42
N ALA A 104 5.13 -3.73 -0.54
CA ALA A 104 5.63 -5.10 -0.60
C ALA A 104 6.47 -5.47 0.64
N ILE A 105 7.40 -4.60 1.05
CA ILE A 105 8.23 -4.78 2.24
C ILE A 105 7.37 -4.86 3.51
N TRP A 106 6.38 -3.96 3.64
CA TRP A 106 5.42 -3.94 4.74
C TRP A 106 4.59 -5.23 4.79
N ALA A 107 4.06 -5.67 3.64
CA ALA A 107 3.26 -6.89 3.56
C ALA A 107 4.08 -8.15 3.88
N ILE A 108 5.32 -8.23 3.42
CA ILE A 108 6.24 -9.35 3.74
C ILE A 108 6.49 -9.39 5.25
N LEU A 109 6.78 -8.25 5.89
CA LEU A 109 6.97 -8.21 7.35
C LEU A 109 5.75 -8.77 8.08
N HIS A 110 4.54 -8.32 7.72
CA HIS A 110 3.32 -8.79 8.35
C HIS A 110 3.06 -10.27 8.10
N LEU A 111 3.36 -10.79 6.92
CA LEU A 111 3.29 -12.23 6.64
C LEU A 111 4.30 -13.05 7.45
N MET A 112 5.43 -12.47 7.86
CA MET A 112 6.40 -13.16 8.72
C MET A 112 5.94 -13.25 10.18
N VAL A 113 5.12 -12.31 10.65
CA VAL A 113 4.73 -12.19 12.06
C VAL A 113 3.25 -12.51 12.31
N ASN A 114 2.43 -12.61 11.28
CA ASN A 114 1.02 -12.98 11.37
C ASN A 114 0.76 -14.18 10.44
N SER A 115 0.15 -15.23 10.95
CA SER A 115 -0.04 -16.49 10.22
C SER A 115 -1.50 -16.95 10.17
N ASP A 116 -2.42 -16.18 10.74
CA ASP A 116 -3.84 -16.45 10.63
C ASP A 116 -4.36 -16.23 9.19
N ILE A 117 -5.44 -16.92 8.83
CA ILE A 117 -5.97 -16.89 7.45
C ILE A 117 -6.31 -15.47 7.00
N SER A 118 -6.93 -14.66 7.86
CA SER A 118 -7.33 -13.28 7.53
C SER A 118 -6.12 -12.40 7.23
N SER A 119 -5.07 -12.48 8.06
CA SER A 119 -3.80 -11.82 7.84
C SER A 119 -3.14 -12.25 6.54
N VAL A 120 -3.09 -13.56 6.28
CA VAL A 120 -2.46 -14.09 5.06
C VAL A 120 -3.20 -13.62 3.80
N ILE A 121 -4.52 -13.62 3.82
CA ILE A 121 -5.32 -13.08 2.70
C ILE A 121 -5.06 -11.57 2.53
N LEU A 122 -5.08 -10.81 3.62
CA LEU A 122 -4.89 -9.36 3.58
C LEU A 122 -3.51 -8.98 3.05
N PHE A 123 -2.47 -9.41 3.75
CA PHE A 123 -1.09 -9.03 3.41
C PHE A 123 -0.61 -9.71 2.13
N GLY A 124 -1.07 -10.93 1.85
CA GLY A 124 -0.86 -11.60 0.57
C GLY A 124 -1.46 -10.84 -0.60
N SER A 125 -2.67 -10.27 -0.42
CA SER A 125 -3.32 -9.43 -1.44
C SER A 125 -2.55 -8.12 -1.67
N PHE A 126 -2.05 -7.46 -0.62
CA PHE A 126 -1.19 -6.28 -0.76
C PHE A 126 0.12 -6.61 -1.47
N LEU A 127 0.76 -7.72 -1.13
CA LEU A 127 1.98 -8.17 -1.79
C LEU A 127 1.73 -8.46 -3.27
N ALA A 128 0.69 -9.24 -3.59
CA ALA A 128 0.32 -9.56 -4.96
C ALA A 128 0.00 -8.30 -5.77
N TYR A 129 -0.80 -7.38 -5.20
CA TYR A 129 -1.11 -6.11 -5.82
C TYR A 129 0.17 -5.28 -6.08
N SER A 130 1.11 -5.22 -5.14
CA SER A 130 2.36 -4.48 -5.30
C SER A 130 3.17 -5.01 -6.48
N VAL A 131 3.28 -6.34 -6.62
CA VAL A 131 3.97 -6.97 -7.76
C VAL A 131 3.23 -6.68 -9.06
N ILE A 132 1.91 -6.91 -9.10
CA ILE A 132 1.08 -6.66 -10.28
C ILE A 132 1.16 -5.19 -10.71
N SER A 133 1.12 -4.25 -9.77
CA SER A 133 1.18 -2.82 -10.08
C SER A 133 2.50 -2.40 -10.71
N VAL A 134 3.62 -2.98 -10.27
CA VAL A 134 4.94 -2.76 -10.90
C VAL A 134 4.94 -3.32 -12.31
N LEU A 135 4.54 -4.59 -12.48
CA LEU A 135 4.52 -5.23 -13.80
C LEU A 135 3.64 -4.48 -14.80
N LEU A 136 2.43 -4.10 -14.39
CA LEU A 136 1.51 -3.35 -15.25
C LEU A 136 2.00 -1.92 -15.55
N SER A 137 2.73 -1.31 -14.61
CA SER A 137 3.33 0.01 -14.84
C SER A 137 4.48 -0.03 -15.84
N GLU A 138 5.32 -1.06 -15.77
CA GLU A 138 6.42 -1.26 -16.74
C GLU A 138 5.92 -1.64 -18.15
N LEU A 139 4.85 -2.43 -18.24
CA LEU A 139 4.22 -2.77 -19.53
C LEU A 139 3.50 -1.58 -20.17
N ARG A 140 3.16 -0.60 -19.38
CA ARG A 140 2.53 0.61 -19.82
C ARG A 140 3.63 1.61 -20.14
N ASP A 141 3.96 1.79 -21.41
CA ASP A 141 4.91 2.79 -21.94
C ASP A 141 4.45 4.21 -21.52
N SER A 142 4.48 4.47 -20.21
CA SER A 142 4.15 5.79 -19.66
C SER A 142 5.40 6.64 -19.80
N GLU A 143 5.30 7.72 -20.57
CA GLU A 143 6.30 8.78 -20.55
C GLU A 143 6.72 9.02 -19.11
N ILE A 144 8.00 8.78 -18.84
CA ILE A 144 8.60 9.06 -17.53
C ILE A 144 8.45 10.56 -17.35
N LYS A 145 7.49 11.00 -16.54
CA LYS A 145 7.37 12.41 -16.19
C LYS A 145 8.71 12.85 -15.61
N GLU A 146 9.36 13.79 -16.28
CA GLU A 146 10.57 14.40 -15.75
C GLU A 146 10.27 14.94 -14.36
N ILE A 147 10.95 14.39 -13.37
CA ILE A 147 10.86 14.83 -11.98
C ILE A 147 12.06 15.75 -11.75
N ASN A 148 11.82 16.97 -11.28
CA ASN A 148 12.87 17.84 -10.77
C ASN A 148 13.03 17.58 -9.26
N PRO A 149 13.88 16.63 -8.84
CA PRO A 149 14.00 16.24 -7.45
C PRO A 149 14.67 17.36 -6.63
N LYS A 150 14.25 17.46 -5.36
CA LYS A 150 14.84 18.40 -4.41
C LYS A 150 15.18 17.65 -3.13
N ILE A 151 16.42 17.78 -2.67
CA ILE A 151 16.90 17.12 -1.45
C ILE A 151 16.07 17.48 -0.20
N SER A 152 15.44 18.65 -0.18
CA SER A 152 14.53 19.03 0.90
C SER A 152 13.34 18.10 1.04
N PHE A 153 12.83 17.53 -0.06
CA PHE A 153 11.75 16.56 -0.02
C PHE A 153 12.23 15.17 0.41
N ASP A 154 13.49 14.82 0.13
CA ASP A 154 14.08 13.59 0.67
C ASP A 154 14.23 13.69 2.19
N ILE A 155 14.76 14.82 2.69
CA ILE A 155 14.88 15.08 4.14
C ILE A 155 13.49 15.05 4.79
N LEU A 156 12.49 15.70 4.19
CA LEU A 156 11.12 15.70 4.70
C LEU A 156 10.53 14.29 4.71
N SER A 157 10.76 13.49 3.66
CA SER A 157 10.29 12.10 3.59
C SER A 157 10.88 11.24 4.68
N VAL A 158 12.17 11.39 4.98
CA VAL A 158 12.85 10.69 6.07
C VAL A 158 12.31 11.15 7.43
N ALA A 159 12.18 12.45 7.65
CA ALA A 159 11.68 13.00 8.92
C ALA A 159 10.24 12.53 9.21
N LEU A 160 9.36 12.60 8.21
CA LEU A 160 7.99 12.10 8.33
C LEU A 160 7.96 10.57 8.47
N GLY A 161 8.87 9.85 7.81
CA GLY A 161 9.03 8.40 7.96
C GLY A 161 9.36 8.01 9.41
N VAL A 162 10.28 8.72 10.05
CA VAL A 162 10.60 8.54 11.49
C VAL A 162 9.37 8.82 12.36
N LEU A 163 8.69 9.96 12.12
CA LEU A 163 7.51 10.34 12.89
C LEU A 163 6.39 9.28 12.77
N LEU A 164 6.07 8.86 11.54
CA LEU A 164 5.02 7.85 11.32
C LEU A 164 5.40 6.49 11.91
N THR A 165 6.67 6.11 11.85
CA THR A 165 7.14 4.89 12.52
C THR A 165 6.92 4.98 14.02
N PHE A 166 7.32 6.09 14.64
CA PHE A 166 7.11 6.33 16.07
C PHE A 166 5.62 6.27 16.44
N LEU A 167 4.77 6.94 15.68
CA LEU A 167 3.31 6.92 15.90
C LEU A 167 2.74 5.50 15.71
N ALA A 168 3.12 4.82 14.63
CA ALA A 168 2.65 3.46 14.37
C ALA A 168 2.99 2.51 15.53
N PHE A 169 4.22 2.57 16.07
CA PHE A 169 4.61 1.72 17.19
C PHE A 169 3.88 2.05 18.49
N ASN A 170 3.61 3.34 18.78
CA ASN A 170 2.93 3.73 20.01
C ASN A 170 1.41 3.49 19.96
N PHE A 171 0.83 3.48 18.76
CA PHE A 171 -0.61 3.31 18.54
C PHE A 171 -0.96 1.99 17.86
N HIS A 172 -0.01 1.07 17.76
CA HIS A 172 -0.23 -0.19 17.03
C HIS A 172 -1.41 -0.99 17.58
N GLU A 173 -1.50 -1.13 18.91
CA GLU A 173 -2.61 -1.83 19.58
C GLU A 173 -3.98 -1.24 19.23
N TYR A 174 -4.07 0.09 19.11
CA TYR A 174 -5.32 0.77 18.73
C TYR A 174 -5.65 0.62 17.24
N LEU A 175 -4.63 0.43 16.39
CA LEU A 175 -4.80 0.29 14.94
C LEU A 175 -5.07 -1.15 14.50
N SER A 176 -4.46 -2.10 15.19
CA SER A 176 -4.52 -3.53 14.84
C SER A 176 -5.56 -4.29 15.64
N GLY A 177 -5.99 -3.77 16.80
CA GLY A 177 -6.92 -4.46 17.70
C GLY A 177 -6.32 -5.68 18.41
N VAL A 178 -5.00 -5.86 18.33
CA VAL A 178 -4.22 -6.95 18.96
C VAL A 178 -2.94 -6.41 19.55
#